data_5593c32683a84093ce95acaadc416792
#
_entry.id   5593c32683a84093ce95acaadc416792
#
_cell.length_a   1.000
_cell.length_b   1.000
_cell.length_c   1.000
_cell.angle_alpha   90.00
_cell.angle_beta   90.00
_cell.angle_gamma   90.00
#
_symmetry.space_group_name_H-M   'P 1'
#
loop_
_entity.id
_entity.type
_entity.pdbx_description
1 polymer ?
#
loop_
_entity_poly.entity_id
_entity_poly.type
_entity_poly.pdbx_seq_one_letter_code
_entity_poly.pdbx_strand_id
1 'polypeptide(L)'
;MKTEELSDREILDIVRPLAEHTENAWNEKCYSDFVRYFLDEDPAEHFPEEEFNRQIEENYDIYGKHTIADLVAIHRNPDHVIVLWKVDLEKRAEPGLLIYGFRKHNGQILIEGCSYHA
;
A
#
# COMPACT_ATOMS: atom_id res chain seq x y z
N MET A 1 19.88 -5.76 -5.02
CA MET A 1 19.45 -5.01 -6.21
C MET A 1 19.11 -3.59 -5.79
N LYS A 2 19.65 -2.61 -6.49
CA LYS A 2 19.39 -1.20 -6.19
C LYS A 2 18.20 -0.72 -7.02
N THR A 3 17.32 0.09 -6.42
CA THR A 3 16.14 0.59 -7.14
C THR A 3 16.51 1.47 -8.32
N GLU A 4 17.62 2.19 -8.25
CA GLU A 4 18.11 3.05 -9.33
C GLU A 4 18.54 2.29 -10.59
N GLU A 5 18.79 0.98 -10.49
CA GLU A 5 19.16 0.12 -11.61
C GLU A 5 17.94 -0.42 -12.34
N LEU A 6 16.72 -0.19 -11.83
CA LEU A 6 15.50 -0.69 -12.40
C LEU A 6 14.76 0.42 -13.15
N SER A 7 14.10 0.04 -14.25
CA SER A 7 13.14 0.94 -14.91
C SER A 7 11.88 1.10 -14.06
N ASP A 8 11.08 2.12 -14.36
CA ASP A 8 9.80 2.32 -13.68
C ASP A 8 8.91 1.09 -13.82
N ARG A 9 8.88 0.48 -15.02
CA ARG A 9 8.10 -0.71 -15.28
C ARG A 9 8.57 -1.89 -14.41
N GLU A 10 9.88 -2.09 -14.31
CA GLU A 10 10.43 -3.15 -13.47
C GLU A 10 10.11 -2.96 -12.01
N ILE A 11 10.18 -1.71 -11.51
CA ILE A 11 9.77 -1.39 -10.14
C ILE A 11 8.30 -1.71 -9.94
N LEU A 12 7.43 -1.26 -10.85
CA LEU A 12 5.99 -1.49 -10.74
C LEU A 12 5.64 -2.98 -10.79
N ASP A 13 6.33 -3.76 -11.62
CA ASP A 13 6.12 -5.20 -11.69
C ASP A 13 6.40 -5.90 -10.34
N ILE A 14 7.30 -5.32 -9.54
CA ILE A 14 7.64 -5.85 -8.21
C ILE A 14 6.65 -5.35 -7.15
N VAL A 15 6.37 -4.04 -7.13
CA VAL A 15 5.68 -3.42 -5.99
C VAL A 15 4.16 -3.38 -6.13
N ARG A 16 3.63 -3.33 -7.35
CA ARG A 16 2.18 -3.28 -7.56
C ARG A 16 1.47 -4.50 -6.99
N PRO A 17 1.96 -5.74 -7.18
CA PRO A 17 1.32 -6.90 -6.55
C PRO A 17 1.26 -6.81 -5.03
N LEU A 18 2.28 -6.23 -4.39
CA LEU A 18 2.28 -6.04 -2.94
C LEU A 18 1.19 -5.05 -2.52
N ALA A 19 1.08 -3.93 -3.24
CA ALA A 19 0.06 -2.93 -2.96
C ALA A 19 -1.34 -3.48 -3.23
N GLU A 20 -1.55 -4.20 -4.32
CA GLU A 20 -2.84 -4.82 -4.63
C GLU A 20 -3.26 -5.82 -3.57
N HIS A 21 -2.32 -6.65 -3.11
CA HIS A 21 -2.58 -7.59 -2.02
C HIS A 21 -3.04 -6.86 -0.76
N THR A 22 -2.35 -5.77 -0.42
CA THR A 22 -2.65 -4.99 0.78
C THR A 22 -4.02 -4.32 0.69
N GLU A 23 -4.34 -3.70 -0.46
CA GLU A 23 -5.66 -3.08 -0.66
C GLU A 23 -6.78 -4.12 -0.67
N ASN A 24 -6.53 -5.29 -1.27
CA ASN A 24 -7.51 -6.38 -1.24
C ASN A 24 -7.76 -6.89 0.18
N ALA A 25 -6.71 -6.96 1.00
CA ALA A 25 -6.85 -7.34 2.41
C ALA A 25 -7.68 -6.31 3.19
N TRP A 26 -7.50 -5.02 2.90
CA TRP A 26 -8.35 -3.97 3.43
C TRP A 26 -9.81 -4.20 3.02
N ASN A 27 -10.04 -4.47 1.74
CA ASN A 27 -11.39 -4.69 1.20
C ASN A 27 -12.08 -5.89 1.85
N GLU A 28 -11.33 -6.91 2.20
CA GLU A 28 -11.82 -8.12 2.87
C GLU A 28 -11.82 -8.01 4.39
N LYS A 29 -11.31 -6.89 4.93
CA LYS A 29 -11.22 -6.65 6.37
C LYS A 29 -10.37 -7.70 7.08
N CYS A 30 -9.28 -8.13 6.43
CA CYS A 30 -8.39 -9.18 6.93
C CYS A 30 -7.05 -8.58 7.39
N TYR A 31 -6.90 -8.39 8.69
CA TYR A 31 -5.71 -7.79 9.27
C TYR A 31 -4.43 -8.58 8.97
N SER A 32 -4.44 -9.89 9.16
CA SER A 32 -3.24 -10.71 8.96
C SER A 32 -2.70 -10.64 7.54
N ASP A 33 -3.59 -10.57 6.54
CA ASP A 33 -3.19 -10.39 5.15
C ASP A 33 -2.76 -8.95 4.87
N PHE A 34 -3.39 -7.98 5.52
CA PHE A 34 -3.06 -6.56 5.33
C PHE A 34 -1.62 -6.26 5.71
N VAL A 35 -1.11 -6.83 6.82
CA VAL A 35 0.24 -6.56 7.31
C VAL A 35 1.30 -7.53 6.78
N ARG A 36 0.92 -8.49 5.95
CA ARG A 36 1.81 -9.57 5.51
C ARG A 36 3.14 -9.10 4.92
N TYR A 37 3.12 -8.06 4.11
CA TYR A 37 4.32 -7.56 3.42
C TYR A 37 4.89 -6.29 4.04
N PHE A 38 4.47 -5.97 5.26
CA PHE A 38 5.01 -4.81 5.98
C PHE A 38 6.45 -5.09 6.42
N LEU A 39 7.28 -4.07 6.31
CA LEU A 39 8.67 -4.13 6.75
C LEU A 39 8.79 -4.33 8.26
N ASP A 40 7.81 -3.86 9.01
CA ASP A 40 7.77 -3.97 10.47
C ASP A 40 7.74 -5.44 10.90
N GLU A 41 8.75 -5.88 11.64
CA GLU A 41 8.84 -7.26 12.14
C GLU A 41 7.77 -7.57 13.20
N ASP A 42 7.27 -6.54 13.88
CA ASP A 42 6.17 -6.66 14.84
C ASP A 42 5.07 -5.66 14.50
N PRO A 43 4.26 -5.93 13.48
CA PRO A 43 3.17 -5.01 13.11
C PRO A 43 2.20 -4.74 14.25
N ALA A 44 1.99 -5.71 15.15
CA ALA A 44 1.07 -5.55 16.27
C ALA A 44 1.52 -4.44 17.23
N GLU A 45 2.81 -4.13 17.28
CA GLU A 45 3.33 -3.05 18.14
C GLU A 45 3.03 -1.67 17.54
N HIS A 46 3.23 -1.49 16.23
CA HIS A 46 3.13 -0.19 15.57
C HIS A 46 1.80 0.04 14.87
N PHE A 47 1.17 -1.04 14.40
CA PHE A 47 -0.15 -0.97 13.77
C PHE A 47 -0.97 -2.18 14.20
N PRO A 48 -1.52 -2.16 15.43
CA PRO A 48 -2.27 -3.30 15.96
C PRO A 48 -3.61 -3.49 15.26
N GLU A 49 -4.17 -4.69 15.38
CA GLU A 49 -5.45 -5.04 14.77
C GLU A 49 -6.58 -4.10 15.23
N GLU A 50 -6.53 -3.61 16.45
CA GLU A 50 -7.51 -2.66 16.95
C GLU A 50 -7.54 -1.38 16.12
N GLU A 51 -6.36 -0.88 15.73
CA GLU A 51 -6.25 0.31 14.89
C GLU A 51 -6.77 0.04 13.48
N PHE A 52 -6.46 -1.12 12.92
CA PHE A 52 -7.00 -1.55 11.63
C PHE A 52 -8.54 -1.58 11.65
N ASN A 53 -9.11 -2.22 12.67
CA ASN A 53 -10.56 -2.31 12.83
C ASN A 53 -11.19 -0.93 13.01
N ARG A 54 -10.54 -0.03 13.75
CA ARG A 54 -11.01 1.34 13.95
C ARG A 54 -11.08 2.09 12.62
N GLN A 55 -10.06 1.98 11.80
CA GLN A 55 -10.03 2.63 10.49
C GLN A 55 -11.11 2.06 9.57
N ILE A 56 -11.32 0.75 9.59
CA ILE A 56 -12.39 0.10 8.82
C ILE A 56 -13.75 0.66 9.25
N GLU A 57 -14.01 0.70 10.56
CA GLU A 57 -15.29 1.22 11.08
C GLU A 57 -15.53 2.67 10.70
N GLU A 58 -14.50 3.51 10.71
CA GLU A 58 -14.63 4.93 10.40
C GLU A 58 -14.78 5.21 8.91
N ASN A 59 -14.23 4.36 8.04
CA ASN A 59 -14.06 4.72 6.64
C ASN A 59 -14.79 3.82 5.65
N TYR A 60 -14.99 2.55 5.98
CA TYR A 60 -15.51 1.58 5.01
C TYR A 60 -16.91 1.92 4.51
N ASP A 61 -17.80 2.36 5.41
CA ASP A 61 -19.17 2.70 5.04
C ASP A 61 -19.24 3.98 4.20
N ILE A 62 -18.24 4.85 4.32
CA ILE A 62 -18.17 6.11 3.58
C ILE A 62 -17.60 5.91 2.19
N TYR A 63 -16.50 5.16 2.07
CA TYR A 63 -15.72 5.05 0.84
C TYR A 63 -15.85 3.70 0.14
N GLY A 64 -16.13 2.62 0.88
CA GLY A 64 -16.24 1.27 0.34
C GLY A 64 -14.89 0.67 -0.03
N LYS A 65 -14.92 -0.24 -0.99
CA LYS A 65 -13.72 -0.96 -1.44
C LYS A 65 -12.78 -0.07 -2.25
N HIS A 66 -11.50 -0.40 -2.19
CA HIS A 66 -10.44 0.27 -2.93
C HIS A 66 -10.04 -0.57 -4.14
N THR A 67 -9.81 0.10 -5.28
CA THR A 67 -9.25 -0.53 -6.48
C THR A 67 -8.14 0.37 -7.02
N ILE A 68 -6.93 -0.14 -7.11
CA ILE A 68 -5.80 0.63 -7.62
C ILE A 68 -6.05 0.94 -9.10
N ALA A 69 -5.92 2.22 -9.44
CA ALA A 69 -6.13 2.72 -10.79
C ALA A 69 -4.81 3.24 -11.39
N ASP A 70 -4.80 4.45 -11.93
CA ASP A 70 -3.67 4.97 -12.67
C ASP A 70 -2.49 5.36 -11.78
N LEU A 71 -1.27 5.11 -12.29
CA LEU A 71 -0.04 5.59 -11.68
C LEU A 71 0.02 7.11 -11.77
N VAL A 72 0.34 7.76 -10.65
CA VAL A 72 0.55 9.21 -10.59
C VAL A 72 2.03 9.55 -10.66
N ALA A 73 2.86 8.91 -9.82
CA ALA A 73 4.28 9.22 -9.77
C ALA A 73 5.06 8.11 -9.08
N ILE A 74 6.34 8.03 -9.40
CA ILE A 74 7.32 7.21 -8.69
C ILE A 74 8.45 8.13 -8.26
N HIS A 75 8.77 8.13 -6.97
CA HIS A 75 9.89 8.85 -6.41
C HIS A 75 10.95 7.86 -5.96
N ARG A 76 12.17 8.01 -6.46
CA ARG A 76 13.23 7.02 -6.26
C ARG A 76 14.32 7.53 -5.33
N ASN A 77 14.76 6.63 -4.45
CA ASN A 77 16.00 6.75 -3.69
C ASN A 77 16.75 5.42 -3.84
N PRO A 78 18.07 5.38 -3.54
CA PRO A 78 18.84 4.14 -3.74
C PRO A 78 18.26 2.90 -3.07
N ASP A 79 17.73 3.04 -1.85
CA ASP A 79 17.26 1.91 -1.05
C ASP A 79 15.76 1.82 -0.88
N HIS A 80 15.02 2.83 -1.34
CA HIS A 80 13.56 2.82 -1.22
C HIS A 80 12.92 3.61 -2.36
N VAL A 81 11.63 3.39 -2.53
CA VAL A 81 10.84 4.06 -3.54
C VAL A 81 9.47 4.39 -2.97
N ILE A 82 8.94 5.56 -3.36
CA ILE A 82 7.59 5.97 -3.00
C ILE A 82 6.77 5.97 -4.29
N VAL A 83 5.64 5.28 -4.28
CA VAL A 83 4.76 5.18 -5.45
C VAL A 83 3.39 5.75 -5.10
N LEU A 84 2.89 6.60 -5.99
CA LEU A 84 1.57 7.22 -5.86
C LEU A 84 0.66 6.67 -6.96
N TRP A 85 -0.50 6.16 -6.56
CA TRP A 85 -1.55 5.71 -7.49
C TRP A 85 -2.85 6.43 -7.21
N LYS A 86 -3.65 6.63 -8.24
CA LYS A 86 -5.07 6.89 -8.05
C LYS A 86 -5.71 5.61 -7.54
N VAL A 87 -6.70 5.75 -6.67
CA VAL A 87 -7.48 4.63 -6.15
C VAL A 87 -8.96 4.93 -6.36
N ASP A 88 -9.66 4.01 -7.02
CA ASP A 88 -11.12 4.10 -7.14
C ASP A 88 -11.73 3.65 -5.83
N LEU A 89 -12.64 4.47 -5.32
CA LEU A 89 -13.37 4.23 -4.08
C LEU A 89 -14.81 3.86 -4.45
N GLU A 90 -15.25 2.68 -4.04
CA GLU A 90 -16.53 2.10 -4.45
C GLU A 90 -17.72 3.05 -4.30
N LYS A 91 -17.71 3.85 -3.23
CA LYS A 91 -18.84 4.73 -2.87
C LYS A 91 -18.59 6.20 -3.21
N ARG A 92 -17.55 6.51 -3.97
CA ARG A 92 -17.22 7.89 -4.37
C ARG A 92 -17.03 7.95 -5.89
N ALA A 93 -17.54 9.02 -6.49
CA ALA A 93 -17.35 9.25 -7.93
C ALA A 93 -15.93 9.70 -8.26
N GLU A 94 -15.30 10.47 -7.37
CA GLU A 94 -13.94 10.95 -7.56
C GLU A 94 -12.92 10.00 -6.94
N PRO A 95 -11.80 9.72 -7.63
CA PRO A 95 -10.79 8.83 -7.07
C PRO A 95 -10.05 9.49 -5.90
N GLY A 96 -9.52 8.65 -5.01
CA GLY A 96 -8.60 9.05 -3.98
C GLY A 96 -7.16 8.87 -4.44
N LEU A 97 -6.22 9.04 -3.51
CA LEU A 97 -4.80 8.90 -3.73
C LEU A 97 -4.22 7.88 -2.76
N LEU A 98 -3.49 6.90 -3.29
CA LEU A 98 -2.69 5.97 -2.50
C LEU A 98 -1.23 6.39 -2.51
N ILE A 99 -0.60 6.33 -1.34
CA ILE A 99 0.83 6.58 -1.19
C ILE A 99 1.43 5.34 -0.53
N TYR A 100 2.36 4.69 -1.24
CA TYR A 100 3.07 3.52 -0.74
C TYR A 100 4.56 3.79 -0.73
N GLY A 101 5.21 3.51 0.41
CA GLY A 101 6.67 3.46 0.49
C GLY A 101 7.13 2.02 0.54
N PHE A 102 8.15 1.69 -0.26
CA PHE A 102 8.75 0.35 -0.31
C PHE A 102 10.23 0.47 -0.02
N ARG A 103 10.76 -0.51 0.71
CA ARG A 103 12.18 -0.56 1.04
C ARG A 103 12.71 -1.97 0.85
N LYS A 104 13.94 -2.07 0.39
CA LYS A 104 14.64 -3.35 0.31
C LYS A 104 15.11 -3.74 1.72
N HIS A 105 14.81 -4.97 2.13
CA HIS A 105 15.19 -5.51 3.43
C HIS A 105 15.52 -6.99 3.27
N ASN A 106 16.74 -7.39 3.62
CA ASN A 106 17.22 -8.77 3.51
C ASN A 106 16.95 -9.40 2.12
N GLY A 107 17.21 -8.64 1.06
CA GLY A 107 17.03 -9.12 -0.31
C GLY A 107 15.61 -9.09 -0.83
N GLN A 108 14.64 -8.66 -0.02
CA GLN A 108 13.23 -8.55 -0.40
C GLN A 108 12.80 -7.08 -0.40
N ILE A 109 11.82 -6.77 -1.23
CA ILE A 109 11.18 -5.45 -1.21
C ILE A 109 9.90 -5.60 -0.40
N LEU A 110 9.79 -4.78 0.66
CA LEU A 110 8.66 -4.80 1.58
C LEU A 110 8.05 -3.41 1.70
N ILE A 111 6.83 -3.36 2.25
CA ILE A 111 6.09 -2.11 2.44
C ILE A 111 6.61 -1.42 3.71
N GLU A 112 7.19 -0.23 3.54
CA GLU A 112 7.64 0.60 4.65
C GLU A 112 6.51 1.42 5.26
N GLY A 113 5.56 1.85 4.43
CA GLY A 113 4.39 2.57 4.86
C GLY A 113 3.37 2.70 3.76
N CYS A 114 2.11 2.92 4.14
CA CYS A 114 1.05 3.16 3.17
C CYS A 114 -0.03 4.05 3.80
N SER A 115 -0.66 4.84 2.94
CA SER A 115 -1.78 5.69 3.34
C SER A 115 -2.67 5.96 2.14
N TYR A 116 -3.92 6.38 2.40
CA TYR A 116 -4.78 6.85 1.33
C TYR A 116 -5.43 8.18 1.73
N HIS A 117 -5.77 8.95 0.71
CA HIS A 117 -6.45 10.23 0.85
C HIS A 117 -7.65 10.25 -0.08
N ALA A 118 -8.81 10.39 0.49
CA ALA A 118 -10.06 10.38 -0.26
C ALA A 118 -10.42 11.78 -0.81
#